data_3f5e514bc3260746400b847988ea9196
#
_entry.id   3f5e514bc3260746400b847988ea9196
#
_cell.length_a   1.000
_cell.length_b   1.000
_cell.length_c   1.000
_cell.angle_alpha   90.00
_cell.angle_beta   90.00
_cell.angle_gamma   90.00
#
_symmetry.space_group_name_H-M   'P 1'
#
loop_
_entity.id
_entity.type
_entity.pdbx_description
1 polymer ?
#
loop_
_entity_poly.entity_id
_entity_poly.type
_entity_poly.pdbx_seq_one_letter_code
_entity_poly.pdbx_strand_id
1 'polypeptide(L)'
;VCIVVPDGEVGQGPEGADIGIEVRRRPFQADDLADAWMVVSVVPDPVWNAELYRMAEERRVLCYVVDDPEHSHYIRPAVWAAGPVVIAVSTGGTSPRLAQVLRDRCAGVVTEADVRLAVLLGALRPRLRQVLLDPEARRAFVDRLMASEVMVRLQEGDVEAARQMAEALLETFVGGASP
;
A
#
# COMPACT_ATOMS: atom_id res chain seq x y z
N VAL A 1 7.95 -9.08 -11.86
CA VAL A 1 8.91 -7.94 -11.83
C VAL A 1 10.18 -8.38 -12.55
N CYS A 2 10.70 -7.55 -13.45
CA CYS A 2 12.00 -7.77 -14.08
C CYS A 2 13.01 -6.76 -13.54
N ILE A 3 14.19 -7.25 -13.13
CA ILE A 3 15.31 -6.42 -12.69
C ILE A 3 16.43 -6.57 -13.75
N VAL A 4 16.82 -5.46 -14.36
CA VAL A 4 17.94 -5.43 -15.30
C VAL A 4 19.13 -4.78 -14.62
N VAL A 5 20.26 -5.50 -14.57
CA VAL A 5 21.50 -5.03 -13.93
C VAL A 5 22.67 -5.24 -14.86
N PRO A 6 23.57 -4.24 -15.01
CA PRO A 6 24.83 -4.43 -15.71
C PRO A 6 25.67 -5.53 -15.06
N ASP A 7 26.51 -6.19 -15.84
CA ASP A 7 27.40 -7.24 -15.33
C ASP A 7 28.29 -6.70 -14.19
N GLY A 8 28.22 -7.35 -13.03
CA GLY A 8 29.13 -7.16 -11.91
C GLY A 8 28.55 -6.69 -10.58
N GLU A 9 27.38 -6.10 -10.54
CA GLU A 9 26.81 -5.55 -9.29
C GLU A 9 25.41 -6.11 -8.99
N VAL A 10 25.37 -7.29 -8.46
CA VAL A 10 24.14 -7.74 -7.77
C VAL A 10 24.52 -8.14 -6.35
N GLY A 11 24.23 -7.27 -5.41
CA GLY A 11 23.93 -7.71 -4.07
C GLY A 11 22.87 -8.80 -4.16
N GLN A 12 22.90 -9.81 -3.29
CA GLN A 12 21.90 -10.86 -3.24
C GLN A 12 20.51 -10.19 -3.26
N GLY A 13 19.72 -10.49 -4.30
CA GLY A 13 18.33 -10.05 -4.34
C GLY A 13 17.60 -10.56 -3.10
N PRO A 14 16.43 -10.02 -2.74
CA PRO A 14 15.71 -10.44 -1.55
C PRO A 14 15.51 -11.96 -1.61
N GLU A 15 16.28 -12.68 -0.76
CA GLU A 15 16.10 -14.11 -0.58
C GLU A 15 14.70 -14.33 0.01
N GLY A 16 13.88 -15.12 -0.65
CA GLY A 16 12.65 -15.65 -0.09
C GLY A 16 11.33 -15.03 -0.54
N ALA A 17 11.30 -14.19 -1.56
CA ALA A 17 10.03 -13.82 -2.18
C ALA A 17 9.76 -14.73 -3.38
N ASP A 18 8.79 -15.60 -3.25
CA ASP A 18 8.13 -16.37 -4.33
C ASP A 18 7.29 -15.45 -5.24
N ILE A 19 7.73 -14.23 -5.41
CA ILE A 19 7.18 -13.22 -6.29
C ILE A 19 8.02 -13.33 -7.56
N GLY A 20 7.51 -13.91 -8.64
CA GLY A 20 8.19 -14.12 -9.91
C GLY A 20 9.06 -12.96 -10.37
N ILE A 21 10.24 -12.84 -9.75
CA ILE A 21 11.24 -11.82 -10.09
C ILE A 21 12.19 -12.44 -11.11
N GLU A 22 12.22 -11.87 -12.30
CA GLU A 22 13.21 -12.18 -13.31
C GLU A 22 14.41 -11.23 -13.15
N VAL A 23 15.62 -11.77 -13.11
CA VAL A 23 16.85 -10.97 -13.08
C VAL A 23 17.61 -11.15 -14.38
N ARG A 24 17.79 -10.07 -15.14
CA ARG A 24 18.54 -10.03 -16.39
C ARG A 24 19.90 -9.37 -16.13
N ARG A 25 20.96 -10.16 -16.21
CA ARG A 25 22.36 -9.71 -16.01
C ARG A 25 22.94 -9.27 -17.34
N ARG A 26 22.62 -8.08 -17.78
CA ARG A 26 23.10 -7.45 -19.01
C ARG A 26 22.78 -5.95 -18.98
N PRO A 27 23.36 -5.15 -19.87
CA PRO A 27 22.89 -3.79 -20.08
C PRO A 27 21.40 -3.74 -20.45
N PHE A 28 20.73 -2.68 -20.01
CA PHE A 28 19.33 -2.42 -20.36
C PHE A 28 19.18 -2.25 -21.88
N GLN A 29 18.07 -2.72 -22.41
CA GLN A 29 17.67 -2.59 -23.82
C GLN A 29 16.28 -1.96 -23.89
N ALA A 30 16.02 -1.18 -24.94
CA ALA A 30 14.73 -0.53 -25.12
C ALA A 30 13.54 -1.51 -25.15
N ASP A 31 13.77 -2.76 -25.57
CA ASP A 31 12.77 -3.82 -25.57
C ASP A 31 12.41 -4.33 -24.17
N ASP A 32 13.17 -3.98 -23.14
CA ASP A 32 12.79 -4.28 -21.74
C ASP A 32 11.55 -3.48 -21.31
N LEU A 33 11.18 -2.44 -22.04
CA LEU A 33 9.96 -1.67 -21.83
C LEU A 33 8.75 -2.18 -22.60
N ALA A 34 8.88 -3.16 -23.48
CA ALA A 34 7.81 -3.56 -24.41
C ALA A 34 6.50 -3.96 -23.71
N ASP A 35 6.60 -4.72 -22.61
CA ASP A 35 5.45 -5.17 -21.80
C ASP A 35 5.44 -4.54 -20.40
N ALA A 36 6.20 -3.48 -20.19
CA ALA A 36 6.31 -2.84 -18.90
C ALA A 36 5.17 -1.82 -18.70
N TRP A 37 4.57 -1.83 -17.51
CA TRP A 37 3.68 -0.76 -17.06
C TRP A 37 4.45 0.37 -16.37
N MET A 38 5.59 0.04 -15.79
CA MET A 38 6.41 0.97 -15.03
C MET A 38 7.88 0.58 -15.12
N VAL A 39 8.74 1.58 -15.20
CA VAL A 39 10.19 1.43 -15.04
C VAL A 39 10.67 2.28 -13.88
N VAL A 40 11.60 1.73 -13.10
CA VAL A 40 12.26 2.43 -12.00
C VAL A 40 13.76 2.42 -12.24
N SER A 41 14.38 3.60 -12.30
CA SER A 41 15.83 3.75 -12.36
C SER A 41 16.40 4.10 -10.98
N VAL A 42 17.44 3.38 -10.60
CA VAL A 42 18.29 3.69 -9.43
C VAL A 42 19.72 4.05 -9.85
N VAL A 43 19.92 4.27 -11.15
CA VAL A 43 21.24 4.55 -11.73
C VAL A 43 21.57 6.03 -11.51
N PRO A 44 22.75 6.37 -10.94
CA PRO A 44 23.13 7.76 -10.67
C PRO A 44 23.78 8.43 -11.90
N ASP A 45 23.15 8.30 -13.09
CA ASP A 45 23.60 8.89 -14.33
C ASP A 45 22.47 9.77 -14.94
N PRO A 46 22.57 11.10 -14.86
CA PRO A 46 21.53 11.99 -15.37
C PRO A 46 21.30 11.88 -16.88
N VAL A 47 22.35 11.61 -17.67
CA VAL A 47 22.22 11.47 -19.13
C VAL A 47 21.43 10.22 -19.47
N TRP A 48 21.77 9.12 -18.82
CA TRP A 48 21.03 7.87 -18.94
C TRP A 48 19.57 8.02 -18.48
N ASN A 49 19.34 8.66 -17.34
CA ASN A 49 18.00 8.85 -16.79
C ASN A 49 17.11 9.69 -17.71
N ALA A 50 17.62 10.74 -18.32
CA ALA A 50 16.92 11.53 -19.33
C ALA A 50 16.56 10.68 -20.57
N GLU A 51 17.47 9.82 -21.03
CA GLU A 51 17.21 8.92 -22.15
C GLU A 51 16.18 7.86 -21.81
N LEU A 52 16.26 7.24 -20.64
CA LEU A 52 15.29 6.28 -20.15
C LEU A 52 13.88 6.89 -20.04
N TYR A 53 13.80 8.12 -19.49
CA TYR A 53 12.54 8.85 -19.40
C TYR A 53 11.92 9.06 -20.78
N ARG A 54 12.71 9.53 -21.79
CA ARG A 54 12.22 9.70 -23.15
C ARG A 54 11.73 8.38 -23.77
N MET A 55 12.48 7.28 -23.59
CA MET A 55 12.07 5.96 -24.07
C MET A 55 10.77 5.47 -23.41
N ALA A 56 10.58 5.77 -22.13
CA ALA A 56 9.38 5.43 -21.38
C ALA A 56 8.18 6.25 -21.87
N GLU A 57 8.36 7.57 -22.10
CA GLU A 57 7.34 8.44 -22.68
C GLU A 57 6.84 7.93 -24.02
N GLU A 58 7.75 7.61 -24.95
CA GLU A 58 7.42 7.12 -26.29
C GLU A 58 6.59 5.82 -26.25
N ARG A 59 6.77 5.00 -25.21
CA ARG A 59 6.08 3.73 -25.00
C ARG A 59 4.89 3.79 -24.05
N ARG A 60 4.63 4.97 -23.46
CA ARG A 60 3.59 5.19 -22.45
C ARG A 60 3.78 4.30 -21.21
N VAL A 61 5.03 4.10 -20.81
CA VAL A 61 5.44 3.41 -19.61
C VAL A 61 5.67 4.45 -18.51
N LEU A 62 5.13 4.23 -17.31
CA LEU A 62 5.40 5.11 -16.18
C LEU A 62 6.88 5.00 -15.79
N CYS A 63 7.59 6.14 -15.77
CA CYS A 63 8.99 6.23 -15.35
C CYS A 63 9.09 6.86 -13.97
N TYR A 64 9.92 6.27 -13.11
CA TYR A 64 10.38 6.88 -11.88
C TYR A 64 11.89 6.75 -11.78
N VAL A 65 12.54 7.88 -11.59
CA VAL A 65 13.98 7.95 -11.37
C VAL A 65 14.22 8.40 -9.94
N VAL A 66 15.03 7.63 -9.21
CA VAL A 66 15.35 7.95 -7.81
C VAL A 66 16.14 9.25 -7.76
N ASP A 67 15.72 10.17 -6.92
CA ASP A 67 16.31 11.51 -6.70
C ASP A 67 16.32 12.43 -7.95
N ASP A 68 15.51 12.11 -8.98
CA ASP A 68 15.37 12.92 -10.20
C ASP A 68 13.88 13.16 -10.53
N PRO A 69 13.26 14.19 -9.94
CA PRO A 69 11.87 14.52 -10.19
C PRO A 69 11.58 14.99 -11.63
N GLU A 70 12.57 15.59 -12.32
CA GLU A 70 12.41 16.10 -13.69
C GLU A 70 12.23 14.96 -14.71
N HIS A 71 12.83 13.80 -14.45
CA HIS A 71 12.72 12.61 -15.28
C HIS A 71 11.81 11.54 -14.63
N SER A 72 10.81 11.98 -13.88
CA SER A 72 9.85 11.10 -13.21
C SER A 72 8.41 11.52 -13.47
N HIS A 73 7.55 10.57 -13.86
CA HIS A 73 6.11 10.80 -14.03
C HIS A 73 5.37 10.94 -12.71
N TYR A 74 5.95 10.50 -11.62
CA TYR A 74 5.37 10.62 -10.28
C TYR A 74 6.45 10.74 -9.23
N ILE A 75 6.08 11.25 -8.07
CA ILE A 75 6.97 11.38 -6.90
C ILE A 75 6.56 10.34 -5.88
N ARG A 76 7.50 9.50 -5.46
CA ARG A 76 7.24 8.49 -4.44
C ARG A 76 7.01 9.16 -3.09
N PRO A 77 5.86 8.93 -2.43
CA PRO A 77 5.60 9.46 -1.10
C PRO A 77 6.46 8.78 -0.03
N ALA A 78 6.60 9.42 1.12
CA ALA A 78 7.08 8.76 2.32
C ALA A 78 5.96 7.84 2.84
N VAL A 79 6.22 6.53 2.95
CA VAL A 79 5.23 5.51 3.32
C VAL A 79 5.55 4.90 4.66
N TRP A 80 4.52 4.71 5.47
CA TRP A 80 4.50 3.85 6.64
C TRP A 80 3.38 2.82 6.47
N ALA A 81 3.60 1.59 6.91
CA ALA A 81 2.60 0.53 6.81
C ALA A 81 2.63 -0.38 8.04
N ALA A 82 1.45 -0.80 8.50
CA ALA A 82 1.28 -1.82 9.52
C ALA A 82 0.06 -2.68 9.14
N GLY A 83 0.29 -3.94 8.78
CA GLY A 83 -0.76 -4.80 8.22
C GLY A 83 -1.42 -4.14 7.00
N PRO A 84 -2.77 -4.05 6.96
CA PRO A 84 -3.49 -3.43 5.85
C PRO A 84 -3.54 -1.89 5.94
N VAL A 85 -3.06 -1.27 7.03
CA VAL A 85 -3.08 0.18 7.20
C VAL A 85 -1.84 0.78 6.57
N VAL A 86 -2.03 1.75 5.67
CA VAL A 86 -0.94 2.44 4.98
C VAL A 86 -1.14 3.96 5.12
N ILE A 87 -0.07 4.66 5.48
CA ILE A 87 0.00 6.11 5.48
C ILE A 87 1.05 6.54 4.45
N ALA A 88 0.64 7.34 3.49
CA ALA A 88 1.52 7.90 2.48
C ALA A 88 1.45 9.43 2.52
N VAL A 89 2.59 10.08 2.66
CA VAL A 89 2.69 11.55 2.73
C VAL A 89 3.62 12.04 1.64
N SER A 90 3.16 12.99 0.85
CA SER A 90 3.96 13.67 -0.16
C SER A 90 3.97 15.18 0.11
N THR A 91 5.08 15.82 -0.21
CA THR A 91 5.24 17.28 -0.24
C THR A 91 5.41 17.80 -1.68
N GLY A 92 4.94 17.02 -2.68
CA GLY A 92 5.09 17.39 -4.08
C GLY A 92 6.56 17.49 -4.54
N GLY A 93 7.47 16.72 -3.95
CA GLY A 93 8.90 16.80 -4.24
C GLY A 93 9.65 17.92 -3.49
N THR A 94 8.94 18.83 -2.80
CA THR A 94 9.56 20.00 -2.16
C THR A 94 10.55 19.62 -1.05
N SER A 95 10.21 18.63 -0.23
CA SER A 95 11.08 18.20 0.87
C SER A 95 10.83 16.74 1.28
N PRO A 96 11.65 15.80 0.82
CA PRO A 96 11.55 14.39 1.24
C PRO A 96 11.63 14.22 2.76
N ARG A 97 12.49 15.02 3.43
CA ARG A 97 12.62 14.96 4.89
C ARG A 97 11.36 15.42 5.62
N LEU A 98 10.72 16.48 5.16
CA LEU A 98 9.44 16.94 5.73
C LEU A 98 8.34 15.88 5.54
N ALA A 99 8.27 15.27 4.37
CA ALA A 99 7.33 14.18 4.11
C ALA A 99 7.51 13.01 5.09
N GLN A 100 8.76 12.62 5.40
CA GLN A 100 9.06 11.59 6.39
C GLN A 100 8.60 12.00 7.80
N VAL A 101 8.91 13.23 8.24
CA VAL A 101 8.50 13.72 9.56
C VAL A 101 6.98 13.76 9.70
N LEU A 102 6.27 14.22 8.68
CA LEU A 102 4.81 14.25 8.68
C LEU A 102 4.22 12.85 8.67
N ARG A 103 4.78 11.92 7.88
CA ARG A 103 4.40 10.51 7.90
C ARG A 103 4.54 9.91 9.30
N ASP A 104 5.67 10.12 9.98
CA ASP A 104 5.92 9.57 11.31
C ASP A 104 4.94 10.15 12.35
N ARG A 105 4.62 11.45 12.24
CA ARG A 105 3.58 12.07 13.09
C ARG A 105 2.20 11.46 12.85
N CYS A 106 1.82 11.26 11.59
CA CYS A 106 0.56 10.60 11.26
C CYS A 106 0.54 9.14 11.73
N ALA A 107 1.66 8.42 11.57
CA ALA A 107 1.79 7.05 12.04
C ALA A 107 1.66 6.93 13.56
N GLY A 108 2.12 7.94 14.31
CA GLY A 108 2.06 7.96 15.76
C GLY A 108 0.66 8.01 16.36
N VAL A 109 -0.38 8.31 15.59
CA VAL A 109 -1.78 8.25 16.05
C VAL A 109 -2.46 6.92 15.74
N VAL A 110 -1.87 6.08 14.90
CA VAL A 110 -2.39 4.75 14.59
C VAL A 110 -1.95 3.77 15.66
N THR A 111 -2.91 3.15 16.32
CA THR A 111 -2.67 2.16 17.37
C THR A 111 -2.65 0.74 16.82
N GLU A 112 -2.12 -0.20 17.60
CA GLU A 112 -2.23 -1.62 17.24
C GLU A 112 -3.68 -2.10 17.15
N ALA A 113 -4.58 -1.52 17.95
CA ALA A 113 -6.01 -1.82 17.90
C ALA A 113 -6.62 -1.41 16.55
N ASP A 114 -6.20 -0.27 15.97
CA ASP A 114 -6.64 0.15 14.64
C ASP A 114 -6.19 -0.82 13.55
N VAL A 115 -4.96 -1.32 13.65
CA VAL A 115 -4.43 -2.32 12.71
C VAL A 115 -5.21 -3.63 12.83
N ARG A 116 -5.46 -4.11 14.05
CA ARG A 116 -6.27 -5.31 14.31
C ARG A 116 -7.72 -5.13 13.82
N LEU A 117 -8.29 -3.95 14.02
CA LEU A 117 -9.63 -3.62 13.51
C LEU A 117 -9.66 -3.68 11.97
N ALA A 118 -8.67 -3.14 11.30
CA ALA A 118 -8.60 -3.18 9.84
C ALA A 118 -8.53 -4.63 9.30
N VAL A 119 -7.78 -5.50 9.98
CA VAL A 119 -7.74 -6.94 9.66
C VAL A 119 -9.11 -7.58 9.86
N LEU A 120 -9.77 -7.34 11.02
CA LEU A 120 -11.09 -7.85 11.34
C LEU A 120 -12.15 -7.41 10.32
N LEU A 121 -12.17 -6.13 9.97
CA LEU A 121 -13.07 -5.59 8.95
C LEU A 121 -12.82 -6.19 7.57
N GLY A 122 -11.56 -6.44 7.22
CA GLY A 122 -11.18 -7.14 6.00
C GLY A 122 -11.79 -8.55 5.94
N ALA A 123 -11.71 -9.29 7.04
CA ALA A 123 -12.31 -10.64 7.16
C ALA A 123 -13.84 -10.61 7.10
N LEU A 124 -14.47 -9.62 7.72
CA LEU A 124 -15.94 -9.46 7.72
C LEU A 124 -16.51 -8.92 6.41
N ARG A 125 -15.69 -8.27 5.59
CA ARG A 125 -16.14 -7.56 4.38
C ARG A 125 -17.00 -8.37 3.41
N PRO A 126 -16.70 -9.66 3.10
CA PRO A 126 -17.55 -10.45 2.21
C PRO A 126 -18.96 -10.63 2.79
N ARG A 127 -19.07 -10.94 4.10
CA ARG A 127 -20.36 -11.10 4.79
C ARG A 127 -21.12 -9.78 4.86
N LEU A 128 -20.45 -8.67 5.19
CA LEU A 128 -21.07 -7.34 5.23
C LEU A 128 -21.70 -6.97 3.87
N ARG A 129 -21.03 -7.28 2.77
CA ARG A 129 -21.56 -7.02 1.43
C ARG A 129 -22.76 -7.89 1.06
N GLN A 130 -22.89 -9.08 1.64
CA GLN A 130 -24.02 -9.98 1.41
C GLN A 130 -25.26 -9.56 2.21
N VAL A 131 -25.08 -9.14 3.49
CA VAL A 131 -26.20 -8.89 4.40
C VAL A 131 -26.59 -7.41 4.51
N LEU A 132 -25.66 -6.48 4.23
CA LEU A 132 -25.91 -5.04 4.22
C LEU A 132 -25.68 -4.51 2.80
N LEU A 133 -26.74 -4.54 1.98
CA LEU A 133 -26.65 -4.13 0.57
C LEU A 133 -26.41 -2.61 0.42
N ASP A 134 -27.01 -1.81 1.31
CA ASP A 134 -26.86 -0.37 1.33
C ASP A 134 -25.46 0.05 1.84
N PRO A 135 -24.74 0.91 1.11
CA PRO A 135 -23.45 1.46 1.56
C PRO A 135 -23.53 2.24 2.88
N GLU A 136 -24.63 2.95 3.13
CA GLU A 136 -24.82 3.72 4.35
C GLU A 136 -25.02 2.83 5.57
N ALA A 137 -25.76 1.73 5.42
CA ALA A 137 -25.91 0.73 6.47
C ALA A 137 -24.56 0.10 6.82
N ARG A 138 -23.69 -0.16 5.84
CA ARG A 138 -22.33 -0.66 6.10
C ARG A 138 -21.47 0.34 6.86
N ARG A 139 -21.56 1.65 6.53
CA ARG A 139 -20.87 2.71 7.27
C ARG A 139 -21.36 2.76 8.71
N ALA A 140 -22.66 2.84 8.91
CA ALA A 140 -23.26 2.89 10.24
C ALA A 140 -22.88 1.67 11.11
N PHE A 141 -22.79 0.49 10.50
CA PHE A 141 -22.30 -0.71 11.21
C PHE A 141 -20.84 -0.54 11.66
N VAL A 142 -19.96 -0.06 10.78
CA VAL A 142 -18.55 0.16 11.13
C VAL A 142 -18.41 1.21 12.23
N ASP A 143 -19.15 2.32 12.15
CA ASP A 143 -19.15 3.37 13.17
C ASP A 143 -19.62 2.81 14.52
N ARG A 144 -20.68 1.99 14.53
CA ARG A 144 -21.17 1.33 15.75
C ARG A 144 -20.16 0.34 16.30
N LEU A 145 -19.48 -0.41 15.44
CA LEU A 145 -18.45 -1.36 15.85
C LEU A 145 -17.27 -0.63 16.50
N MET A 146 -16.81 0.48 15.93
CA MET A 146 -15.75 1.32 16.51
C MET A 146 -16.14 1.94 17.86
N ALA A 147 -17.43 2.18 18.10
CA ALA A 147 -17.93 2.71 19.36
C ALA A 147 -18.30 1.61 20.40
N SER A 148 -18.03 0.36 20.11
CA SER A 148 -18.42 -0.78 20.95
C SER A 148 -17.24 -1.37 21.74
N GLU A 149 -17.56 -2.31 22.65
CA GLU A 149 -16.59 -3.12 23.41
C GLU A 149 -15.62 -3.92 22.51
N VAL A 150 -15.90 -4.05 21.21
CA VAL A 150 -14.99 -4.68 20.26
C VAL A 150 -13.64 -3.97 20.25
N MET A 151 -13.64 -2.62 20.30
CA MET A 151 -12.39 -1.86 20.36
C MET A 151 -11.59 -2.12 21.64
N VAL A 152 -12.26 -2.29 22.77
CA VAL A 152 -11.60 -2.63 24.04
C VAL A 152 -10.88 -3.98 23.91
N ARG A 153 -11.55 -5.00 23.36
CA ARG A 153 -10.92 -6.32 23.12
C ARG A 153 -9.73 -6.26 22.17
N LEU A 154 -9.83 -5.44 21.11
CA LEU A 154 -8.70 -5.23 20.20
C LEU A 154 -7.53 -4.52 20.87
N GLN A 155 -7.78 -3.59 21.80
CA GLN A 155 -6.74 -2.93 22.60
C GLN A 155 -6.04 -3.92 23.54
N GLU A 156 -6.81 -4.83 24.17
CA GLU A 156 -6.30 -5.90 25.02
C GLU A 156 -5.56 -7.01 24.23
N GLY A 157 -5.72 -7.04 22.91
CA GLY A 157 -5.12 -8.07 22.03
C GLY A 157 -5.97 -9.33 21.90
N ASP A 158 -7.19 -9.36 22.48
CA ASP A 158 -8.11 -10.48 22.38
C ASP A 158 -8.90 -10.40 21.06
N VAL A 159 -8.22 -10.77 19.99
CA VAL A 159 -8.77 -10.71 18.62
C VAL A 159 -9.93 -11.69 18.43
N GLU A 160 -9.91 -12.84 19.11
CA GLU A 160 -10.97 -13.85 18.96
C GLU A 160 -12.27 -13.38 19.62
N ALA A 161 -12.22 -12.85 20.85
CA ALA A 161 -13.38 -12.26 21.50
C ALA A 161 -13.92 -11.06 20.68
N ALA A 162 -13.04 -10.21 20.17
CA ALA A 162 -13.43 -9.10 19.32
C ALA A 162 -14.18 -9.57 18.06
N ARG A 163 -13.72 -10.65 17.42
CA ARG A 163 -14.36 -11.24 16.24
C ARG A 163 -15.77 -11.76 16.57
N GLN A 164 -15.92 -12.53 17.64
CA GLN A 164 -17.21 -13.07 18.07
C GLN A 164 -18.21 -11.95 18.40
N MET A 165 -17.76 -10.92 19.11
CA MET A 165 -18.59 -9.76 19.43
C MET A 165 -19.01 -8.97 18.18
N ALA A 166 -18.11 -8.82 17.19
CA ALA A 166 -18.41 -8.13 15.94
C ALA A 166 -19.44 -8.92 15.11
N GLU A 167 -19.34 -10.25 15.09
CA GLU A 167 -20.32 -11.11 14.41
C GLU A 167 -21.70 -11.04 15.09
N ALA A 168 -21.77 -11.10 16.42
CA ALA A 168 -23.02 -10.94 17.17
C ALA A 168 -23.65 -9.55 16.98
N LEU A 169 -22.80 -8.50 16.93
CA LEU A 169 -23.26 -7.14 16.64
C LEU A 169 -23.85 -7.05 15.23
N LEU A 170 -23.26 -7.72 14.25
CA LEU A 170 -23.80 -7.74 12.88
C LEU A 170 -25.18 -8.42 12.84
N GLU A 171 -25.35 -9.53 13.54
CA GLU A 171 -26.64 -10.24 13.59
C GLU A 171 -27.75 -9.36 14.18
N THR A 172 -27.46 -8.67 15.29
CA THR A 172 -28.41 -7.72 15.91
C THR A 172 -28.67 -6.50 15.02
N PHE A 173 -27.64 -6.03 14.31
CA PHE A 173 -27.77 -4.88 13.41
C PHE A 173 -28.70 -5.20 12.22
N VAL A 174 -28.55 -6.39 11.64
CA VAL A 174 -29.42 -6.87 10.53
C VAL A 174 -30.83 -7.15 11.02
N GLY A 175 -30.99 -7.82 12.19
CA GLY A 175 -32.29 -8.13 12.77
C GLY A 175 -33.11 -6.91 13.23
N GLY A 176 -32.43 -5.82 13.62
CA GLY A 176 -33.06 -4.55 14.00
C GLY A 176 -33.39 -3.60 12.82
N ALA A 177 -32.92 -3.93 11.61
CA ALA A 177 -33.22 -3.19 10.38
C ALA A 177 -34.39 -3.78 9.58
N SER A 178 -35.08 -4.80 10.08
CA SER A 178 -36.35 -5.27 9.50
C SER A 178 -37.46 -4.29 9.86
N PRO A 179 -38.27 -3.83 8.87
CA PRO A 179 -39.31 -2.84 9.04
C PRO A 179 -40.46 -3.32 9.93
#